data_6aa292200070cff6ffe50c650ce29ae6
#
_entry.id   6aa292200070cff6ffe50c650ce29ae6
#
_cell.length_a   1.000
_cell.length_b   1.000
_cell.length_c   1.000
_cell.angle_alpha   90.00
_cell.angle_beta   90.00
_cell.angle_gamma   90.00
#
_symmetry.space_group_name_H-M   'P 1'
#
loop_
_entity.id
_entity.type
_entity.pdbx_description
1 polymer ?
#
loop_
_entity_poly.entity_id
_entity_poly.type
_entity_poly.pdbx_seq_one_letter_code
_entity_poly.pdbx_strand_id
1 'polypeptide(L)'
;MKYSANSVWENSDRYDIAVIGAGHAGCEAALAAARLGFRTVMFTVSVDSIALMPCNPNIGGSSKGHLVREVDALGGEMGKVIDRTFIQSKMLNKSKGPAVHSLRAQADKADYSRAMRQVLEEQENLDIRQMEVTDILTEDGKVTGVQTYSGCIYPCKAVVLCTGTYLRARCIYGDVSMHTGPNGLQSADHLTECLKNLGVKMYRFKTGTPARIARNSIDFSKMEEQKGDERVVPFSFTTDPESVQIDQASCWLTYTNEKTHEIIRENLDRSPLFSGAIEGTGPRYCPSIEDKVVKFPDKNRHQVFIEPEGRHTNEMYVGGMSSSLPEDVQYKMYRSVPGLENAKIVRNAYAIEYDCIDARQLKSTLEFKNIEGLFSGGQFNGSSGYEEAAAQGLIAGINAARKLQGKDGIVIDRSQGYIGVLIDDLVTKESHEPYRMMTSRAEYRLLLRQDNADIRLTRIGYEVGLISEERYQRLLEKERMIEEERKRVEHTNIGTSPKVREVLEKYGSTPLSSGTTLAELIRRPELSYEKLREIDEERPELPHDVQEQVDINIKYDGYIKRQMRQVEQFKKLENKKIPEDINYDEIQSLRIEAKQKLDQIRPASIGQASRISGVSPADISVLLVYLKMS
;
A
#
# COMPACT_ATOMS: atom_id res chain seq x y z
N MET A 1 22.23 -13.20 -23.31
CA MET A 1 23.50 -13.03 -24.03
C MET A 1 24.53 -12.57 -23.02
N LYS A 2 25.68 -13.22 -22.92
CA LYS A 2 26.81 -12.65 -22.16
C LYS A 2 27.44 -11.58 -23.04
N TYR A 3 27.67 -10.38 -22.49
CA TYR A 3 28.42 -9.33 -23.15
C TYR A 3 29.84 -9.83 -23.46
N SER A 4 30.42 -9.39 -24.59
CA SER A 4 31.82 -9.56 -24.82
C SER A 4 32.61 -8.63 -23.87
N ALA A 5 33.79 -9.03 -23.43
CA ALA A 5 34.62 -8.20 -22.54
C ALA A 5 34.86 -6.78 -23.12
N ASN A 6 34.85 -6.63 -24.45
CA ASN A 6 35.07 -5.35 -25.13
C ASN A 6 33.82 -4.43 -25.13
N SER A 7 32.65 -4.90 -24.69
CA SER A 7 31.41 -4.10 -24.59
C SER A 7 31.11 -3.61 -23.18
N VAL A 8 31.94 -3.98 -22.20
CA VAL A 8 31.82 -3.54 -20.80
C VAL A 8 32.60 -2.24 -20.61
N TRP A 9 31.96 -1.23 -20.05
CA TRP A 9 32.55 0.07 -19.74
C TRP A 9 31.90 0.67 -18.50
N GLU A 10 32.63 1.54 -17.81
CA GLU A 10 32.17 2.20 -16.57
C GLU A 10 31.68 3.62 -16.88
N ASN A 11 30.52 3.99 -16.36
CA ASN A 11 30.02 5.35 -16.43
C ASN A 11 30.91 6.30 -15.61
N SER A 12 31.18 7.47 -16.14
CA SER A 12 31.94 8.52 -15.46
C SER A 12 31.21 9.17 -14.30
N ASP A 13 29.86 9.16 -14.38
CA ASP A 13 29.03 9.72 -13.31
C ASP A 13 29.08 8.82 -12.08
N ARG A 14 29.13 9.45 -10.93
CA ARG A 14 29.19 8.75 -9.63
C ARG A 14 27.86 8.88 -8.92
N TYR A 15 27.27 7.76 -8.58
CA TYR A 15 26.04 7.66 -7.82
C TYR A 15 26.29 6.98 -6.47
N ASP A 16 25.49 7.35 -5.48
CA ASP A 16 25.52 6.69 -4.17
C ASP A 16 24.50 5.55 -4.14
N ILE A 17 23.31 5.76 -4.72
CA ILE A 17 22.18 4.84 -4.69
C ILE A 17 21.63 4.62 -6.10
N ALA A 18 21.41 3.36 -6.47
CA ALA A 18 20.69 3.00 -7.68
C ALA A 18 19.32 2.39 -7.33
N VAL A 19 18.25 2.87 -7.97
CA VAL A 19 16.89 2.35 -7.84
C VAL A 19 16.50 1.66 -9.14
N ILE A 20 16.10 0.38 -9.06
CA ILE A 20 15.77 -0.44 -10.23
C ILE A 20 14.26 -0.62 -10.32
N GLY A 21 13.66 0.06 -11.29
CA GLY A 21 12.22 0.13 -11.50
C GLY A 21 11.63 1.48 -11.10
N ALA A 22 10.74 2.02 -11.93
CA ALA A 22 10.08 3.31 -11.76
C ALA A 22 8.55 3.18 -11.55
N GLY A 23 8.11 2.07 -10.95
CA GLY A 23 6.76 1.93 -10.42
C GLY A 23 6.60 2.70 -9.10
N HIS A 24 5.46 2.54 -8.43
CA HIS A 24 5.16 3.29 -7.19
C HIS A 24 6.23 3.13 -6.11
N ALA A 25 6.82 1.93 -5.95
CA ALA A 25 7.91 1.71 -5.01
C ALA A 25 9.18 2.46 -5.42
N GLY A 26 9.56 2.37 -6.70
CA GLY A 26 10.78 3.03 -7.19
C GLY A 26 10.70 4.54 -7.12
N CYS A 27 9.55 5.13 -7.43
CA CYS A 27 9.32 6.57 -7.31
C CYS A 27 9.56 7.05 -5.87
N GLU A 28 8.93 6.41 -4.90
CA GLU A 28 9.08 6.79 -3.48
C GLU A 28 10.51 6.54 -2.97
N ALA A 29 11.16 5.44 -3.37
CA ALA A 29 12.53 5.14 -2.99
C ALA A 29 13.53 6.15 -3.55
N ALA A 30 13.41 6.50 -4.83
CA ALA A 30 14.29 7.45 -5.49
C ALA A 30 14.14 8.87 -4.92
N LEU A 31 12.89 9.32 -4.72
CA LEU A 31 12.61 10.62 -4.11
C LEU A 31 13.15 10.70 -2.68
N ALA A 32 12.97 9.65 -1.86
CA ALA A 32 13.48 9.61 -0.50
C ALA A 32 15.02 9.72 -0.48
N ALA A 33 15.70 8.92 -1.29
CA ALA A 33 17.16 8.91 -1.36
C ALA A 33 17.72 10.27 -1.82
N ALA A 34 17.16 10.84 -2.89
CA ALA A 34 17.59 12.12 -3.44
C ALA A 34 17.35 13.29 -2.48
N ARG A 35 16.15 13.33 -1.83
CA ARG A 35 15.79 14.35 -0.83
C ARG A 35 16.67 14.29 0.42
N LEU A 36 17.20 13.12 0.75
CA LEU A 36 18.17 12.95 1.83
C LEU A 36 19.62 13.30 1.41
N GLY A 37 19.82 13.85 0.22
CA GLY A 37 21.06 14.42 -0.27
C GLY A 37 21.98 13.43 -0.99
N PHE A 38 21.50 12.24 -1.35
CA PHE A 38 22.31 11.23 -2.06
C PHE A 38 22.13 11.32 -3.58
N ARG A 39 23.25 11.29 -4.32
CA ARG A 39 23.18 11.18 -5.78
C ARG A 39 22.60 9.84 -6.18
N THR A 40 21.39 9.90 -6.72
CA THR A 40 20.55 8.74 -7.01
C THR A 40 20.35 8.59 -8.51
N VAL A 41 20.46 7.37 -9.04
CA VAL A 41 20.03 7.03 -10.39
C VAL A 41 18.87 6.05 -10.34
N MET A 42 17.79 6.33 -11.08
CA MET A 42 16.64 5.45 -11.22
C MET A 42 16.59 4.85 -12.63
N PHE A 43 16.54 3.53 -12.72
CA PHE A 43 16.45 2.79 -13.97
C PHE A 43 15.01 2.35 -14.23
N THR A 44 14.57 2.47 -15.48
CA THR A 44 13.28 1.97 -15.94
C THR A 44 13.39 1.40 -17.34
N VAL A 45 12.54 0.42 -17.68
CA VAL A 45 12.44 -0.10 -19.06
C VAL A 45 11.75 0.89 -20.01
N SER A 46 10.95 1.82 -19.47
CA SER A 46 10.32 2.90 -20.22
C SER A 46 10.04 4.09 -19.32
N VAL A 47 10.52 5.28 -19.68
CA VAL A 47 10.21 6.54 -18.97
C VAL A 47 8.73 6.91 -19.08
N ASP A 48 8.04 6.46 -20.13
CA ASP A 48 6.61 6.70 -20.32
C ASP A 48 5.72 5.81 -19.43
N SER A 49 6.33 4.86 -18.71
CA SER A 49 5.65 3.99 -17.75
C SER A 49 5.94 4.30 -16.28
N ILE A 50 6.55 5.45 -16.00
CA ILE A 50 6.79 5.92 -14.63
C ILE A 50 5.45 6.03 -13.90
N ALA A 51 5.38 5.41 -12.71
CA ALA A 51 4.17 5.35 -11.87
C ALA A 51 2.91 4.87 -12.61
N LEU A 52 3.09 4.02 -13.63
CA LEU A 52 1.98 3.45 -14.38
C LEU A 52 1.02 2.69 -13.46
N MET A 53 -0.27 2.85 -13.71
CA MET A 53 -1.35 2.13 -13.03
C MET A 53 -1.91 1.05 -13.99
N PRO A 54 -1.24 -0.09 -14.18
CA PRO A 54 -1.61 -1.05 -15.24
C PRO A 54 -2.87 -1.85 -14.93
N CYS A 55 -3.26 -1.95 -13.67
CA CYS A 55 -4.49 -2.61 -13.23
C CYS A 55 -5.61 -1.57 -13.03
N ASN A 56 -6.09 -1.40 -11.79
CA ASN A 56 -7.19 -0.50 -11.50
C ASN A 56 -6.75 0.98 -11.50
N PRO A 57 -7.68 1.91 -11.80
CA PRO A 57 -7.39 3.35 -11.80
C PRO A 57 -7.57 4.00 -10.43
N ASN A 58 -7.34 3.28 -9.34
CA ASN A 58 -7.63 3.75 -7.99
C ASN A 58 -6.39 3.84 -7.11
N ILE A 59 -6.33 4.88 -6.27
CA ILE A 59 -5.44 4.99 -5.12
C ILE A 59 -6.28 5.00 -3.85
N GLY A 60 -5.86 4.23 -2.85
CA GLY A 60 -6.59 4.08 -1.60
C GLY A 60 -7.62 2.97 -1.61
N GLY A 61 -8.61 3.07 -0.73
CA GLY A 61 -9.56 2.00 -0.41
C GLY A 61 -9.30 1.41 0.96
N SER A 62 -10.07 0.38 1.33
CA SER A 62 -9.98 -0.23 2.68
C SER A 62 -8.56 -0.65 3.02
N SER A 63 -8.02 -0.16 4.13
CA SER A 63 -6.62 -0.25 4.58
C SER A 63 -5.57 0.45 3.71
N LYS A 64 -5.82 0.61 2.44
CA LYS A 64 -4.89 1.23 1.49
C LYS A 64 -4.86 2.75 1.64
N GLY A 65 -6.01 3.39 1.89
CA GLY A 65 -6.06 4.82 2.25
C GLY A 65 -5.21 5.13 3.49
N HIS A 66 -5.12 4.20 4.44
CA HIS A 66 -4.23 4.31 5.60
C HIS A 66 -2.76 4.36 5.16
N LEU A 67 -2.34 3.43 4.27
CA LEU A 67 -0.97 3.40 3.76
C LEU A 67 -0.59 4.70 3.03
N VAL A 68 -1.47 5.24 2.17
CA VAL A 68 -1.20 6.50 1.47
C VAL A 68 -1.02 7.66 2.42
N ARG A 69 -1.88 7.77 3.44
CA ARG A 69 -1.78 8.78 4.49
C ARG A 69 -0.49 8.62 5.32
N GLU A 70 -0.08 7.40 5.61
CA GLU A 70 1.16 7.11 6.32
C GLU A 70 2.41 7.41 5.47
N VAL A 71 2.38 7.09 4.17
CA VAL A 71 3.42 7.46 3.20
C VAL A 71 3.56 8.99 3.14
N ASP A 72 2.45 9.72 3.04
CA ASP A 72 2.47 11.19 3.06
C ASP A 72 3.01 11.74 4.39
N ALA A 73 2.57 11.20 5.52
CA ALA A 73 3.02 11.62 6.85
C ALA A 73 4.53 11.47 7.05
N LEU A 74 5.16 10.49 6.40
CA LEU A 74 6.62 10.28 6.40
C LEU A 74 7.36 11.15 5.37
N GLY A 75 6.67 11.86 4.50
CA GLY A 75 7.26 12.73 3.47
C GLY A 75 7.25 12.14 2.06
N GLY A 76 6.49 11.04 1.80
CA GLY A 76 6.29 10.49 0.48
C GLY A 76 5.44 11.35 -0.45
N GLU A 77 5.29 10.94 -1.69
CA GLU A 77 4.73 11.78 -2.77
C GLU A 77 3.36 11.30 -3.29
N MET A 78 3.03 10.02 -3.15
CA MET A 78 1.79 9.42 -3.70
C MET A 78 0.53 10.21 -3.32
N GLY A 79 0.40 10.64 -2.05
CA GLY A 79 -0.74 11.40 -1.56
C GLY A 79 -0.88 12.76 -2.24
N LYS A 80 0.21 13.47 -2.45
CA LYS A 80 0.23 14.77 -3.12
C LYS A 80 -0.10 14.67 -4.61
N VAL A 81 0.41 13.64 -5.28
CA VAL A 81 0.19 13.42 -6.72
C VAL A 81 -1.26 13.02 -6.97
N ILE A 82 -1.84 12.13 -6.15
CA ILE A 82 -3.26 11.76 -6.34
C ILE A 82 -4.19 12.93 -6.06
N ASP A 83 -3.90 13.79 -5.09
CA ASP A 83 -4.70 14.99 -4.80
C ASP A 83 -4.76 15.98 -5.97
N ARG A 84 -3.76 15.98 -6.85
CA ARG A 84 -3.72 16.82 -8.07
C ARG A 84 -4.36 16.17 -9.29
N THR A 85 -4.56 14.84 -9.28
CA THR A 85 -4.88 14.07 -10.49
C THR A 85 -6.07 13.15 -10.35
N PHE A 86 -6.77 13.18 -9.22
CA PHE A 86 -7.99 12.40 -9.06
C PHE A 86 -9.15 12.97 -9.88
N ILE A 87 -10.08 12.12 -10.26
CA ILE A 87 -11.31 12.48 -10.96
C ILE A 87 -12.57 12.17 -10.14
N GLN A 88 -12.44 11.33 -9.12
CA GLN A 88 -13.49 11.08 -8.11
C GLN A 88 -12.83 10.72 -6.79
N SER A 89 -13.44 11.13 -5.67
CA SER A 89 -13.02 10.77 -4.32
C SER A 89 -14.19 10.31 -3.47
N LYS A 90 -13.95 9.32 -2.63
CA LYS A 90 -14.98 8.76 -1.74
C LYS A 90 -14.36 8.23 -0.44
N MET A 91 -14.99 8.55 0.68
CA MET A 91 -14.68 7.92 1.97
C MET A 91 -15.47 6.63 2.09
N LEU A 92 -14.78 5.51 2.15
CA LEU A 92 -15.38 4.18 2.35
C LEU A 92 -15.60 3.88 3.83
N ASN A 93 -16.56 2.99 4.10
CA ASN A 93 -16.87 2.48 5.45
C ASN A 93 -17.35 3.55 6.44
N LYS A 94 -17.94 4.66 6.01
CA LYS A 94 -18.45 5.73 6.89
C LYS A 94 -19.37 5.21 8.00
N SER A 95 -20.19 4.17 7.70
CA SER A 95 -21.12 3.56 8.66
C SER A 95 -20.47 2.65 9.70
N LYS A 96 -19.16 2.32 9.57
CA LYS A 96 -18.46 1.33 10.42
C LYS A 96 -17.56 1.96 11.49
N GLY A 97 -17.52 3.26 11.57
CA GLY A 97 -16.70 4.00 12.53
C GLY A 97 -15.27 4.28 12.06
N PRO A 98 -14.54 5.19 12.76
CA PRO A 98 -13.30 5.81 12.29
C PRO A 98 -12.12 4.84 12.12
N ALA A 99 -12.12 3.73 12.85
CA ALA A 99 -11.05 2.72 12.76
C ALA A 99 -10.90 2.07 11.37
N VAL A 100 -11.90 2.18 10.52
CA VAL A 100 -11.91 1.57 9.17
C VAL A 100 -12.35 2.55 8.08
N HIS A 101 -12.58 3.83 8.40
CA HIS A 101 -12.76 4.87 7.39
C HIS A 101 -11.55 4.85 6.45
N SER A 102 -11.78 4.87 5.16
CA SER A 102 -10.71 4.73 4.19
C SER A 102 -10.98 5.58 2.96
N LEU A 103 -10.10 6.51 2.66
CA LEU A 103 -10.14 7.29 1.43
C LEU A 103 -9.85 6.41 0.22
N ARG A 104 -10.60 6.66 -0.86
CA ARG A 104 -10.37 6.08 -2.18
C ARG A 104 -10.54 7.17 -3.22
N ALA A 105 -9.55 7.35 -4.08
CA ALA A 105 -9.62 8.24 -5.22
C ALA A 105 -9.51 7.46 -6.53
N GLN A 106 -10.40 7.81 -7.47
CA GLN A 106 -10.28 7.43 -8.86
C GLN A 106 -9.28 8.37 -9.51
N ALA A 107 -8.18 7.85 -10.06
CA ALA A 107 -7.17 8.65 -10.73
C ALA A 107 -7.51 8.86 -12.22
N ASP A 108 -7.13 10.02 -12.78
CA ASP A 108 -6.74 10.07 -14.18
C ASP A 108 -5.36 9.42 -14.31
N LYS A 109 -5.30 8.23 -14.88
CA LYS A 109 -4.06 7.43 -14.93
C LYS A 109 -2.93 8.11 -15.69
N ALA A 110 -3.27 8.79 -16.79
CA ALA A 110 -2.30 9.48 -17.63
C ALA A 110 -1.74 10.71 -16.90
N ASP A 111 -2.62 11.48 -16.25
CA ASP A 111 -2.22 12.66 -15.49
C ASP A 111 -1.42 12.28 -14.24
N TYR A 112 -1.79 11.20 -13.56
CA TYR A 112 -1.04 10.69 -12.40
C TYR A 112 0.40 10.31 -12.77
N SER A 113 0.57 9.52 -13.85
CA SER A 113 1.89 9.12 -14.35
C SER A 113 2.72 10.35 -14.77
N ARG A 114 2.11 11.29 -15.52
CA ARG A 114 2.76 12.54 -15.95
C ARG A 114 3.18 13.41 -14.78
N ALA A 115 2.29 13.60 -13.81
CA ALA A 115 2.59 14.42 -12.62
C ALA A 115 3.70 13.81 -11.75
N MET A 116 3.70 12.48 -11.55
CA MET A 116 4.76 11.79 -10.82
C MET A 116 6.10 11.88 -11.57
N ARG A 117 6.08 11.69 -12.89
CA ARG A 117 7.28 11.84 -13.73
C ARG A 117 7.86 13.24 -13.62
N GLN A 118 7.03 14.28 -13.67
CA GLN A 118 7.48 15.67 -13.49
C GLN A 118 8.15 15.88 -12.14
N VAL A 119 7.58 15.37 -11.05
CA VAL A 119 8.18 15.46 -9.71
C VAL A 119 9.57 14.81 -9.67
N LEU A 120 9.73 13.66 -10.34
CA LEU A 120 11.02 12.96 -10.41
C LEU A 120 12.05 13.71 -11.27
N GLU A 121 11.64 14.25 -12.41
CA GLU A 121 12.51 15.01 -13.32
C GLU A 121 12.97 16.33 -12.73
N GLU A 122 12.16 16.96 -11.88
CA GLU A 122 12.48 18.22 -11.18
C GLU A 122 13.27 17.99 -9.87
N GLN A 123 13.39 16.72 -9.41
CA GLN A 123 14.06 16.43 -8.15
C GLN A 123 15.58 16.55 -8.26
N GLU A 124 16.17 17.42 -7.48
CA GLU A 124 17.64 17.52 -7.34
C GLU A 124 18.23 16.19 -6.86
N ASN A 125 19.46 15.90 -7.27
CA ASN A 125 20.20 14.68 -6.96
C ASN A 125 19.58 13.38 -7.53
N LEU A 126 18.67 13.47 -8.49
CA LEU A 126 18.02 12.33 -9.11
C LEU A 126 18.19 12.35 -10.62
N ASP A 127 18.81 11.31 -11.17
CA ASP A 127 18.87 11.07 -12.62
C ASP A 127 17.99 9.87 -13.00
N ILE A 128 17.29 9.97 -14.13
CA ILE A 128 16.44 8.92 -14.68
C ILE A 128 17.09 8.33 -15.91
N ARG A 129 17.19 6.99 -15.97
CA ARG A 129 17.77 6.27 -17.11
C ARG A 129 16.81 5.22 -17.64
N GLN A 130 16.47 5.33 -18.92
CA GLN A 130 15.73 4.27 -19.60
C GLN A 130 16.72 3.19 -20.04
N MET A 131 16.83 2.14 -19.23
CA MET A 131 17.67 0.98 -19.50
C MET A 131 17.28 -0.18 -18.58
N GLU A 132 17.35 -1.42 -19.08
CA GLU A 132 17.25 -2.61 -18.25
C GLU A 132 18.57 -2.82 -17.49
N VAL A 133 18.48 -3.02 -16.17
CA VAL A 133 19.60 -3.49 -15.34
C VAL A 133 19.60 -5.02 -15.38
N THR A 134 20.75 -5.58 -15.67
CA THR A 134 20.94 -7.03 -15.85
C THR A 134 21.69 -7.68 -14.70
N ASP A 135 22.55 -6.91 -14.01
CA ASP A 135 23.39 -7.45 -12.95
C ASP A 135 23.54 -6.47 -11.78
N ILE A 136 23.61 -7.03 -10.59
CA ILE A 136 24.03 -6.38 -9.35
C ILE A 136 25.47 -6.81 -9.09
N LEU A 137 26.39 -5.84 -9.04
CA LEU A 137 27.80 -6.10 -8.78
C LEU A 137 28.06 -6.07 -7.28
N THR A 138 28.77 -7.09 -6.81
CA THR A 138 29.10 -7.22 -5.38
C THR A 138 30.57 -7.62 -5.21
N GLU A 139 31.20 -7.12 -4.14
CA GLU A 139 32.50 -7.53 -3.68
C GLU A 139 32.40 -7.83 -2.18
N ASP A 140 32.92 -8.98 -1.74
CA ASP A 140 32.82 -9.45 -0.34
C ASP A 140 31.42 -9.35 0.28
N GLY A 141 30.38 -9.66 -0.52
CA GLY A 141 28.98 -9.60 -0.07
C GLY A 141 28.37 -8.20 0.03
N LYS A 142 29.08 -7.17 -0.47
CA LYS A 142 28.63 -5.77 -0.49
C LYS A 142 28.37 -5.29 -1.90
N VAL A 143 27.33 -4.50 -2.09
CA VAL A 143 27.03 -3.85 -3.37
C VAL A 143 28.14 -2.87 -3.76
N THR A 144 28.61 -2.95 -5.02
CA THR A 144 29.60 -2.03 -5.60
C THR A 144 29.08 -1.30 -6.84
N GLY A 145 27.99 -1.76 -7.43
CA GLY A 145 27.37 -1.14 -8.61
C GLY A 145 26.30 -1.99 -9.26
N VAL A 146 25.83 -1.49 -10.40
CA VAL A 146 24.90 -2.21 -11.27
C VAL A 146 25.41 -2.20 -12.71
N GLN A 147 25.09 -3.24 -13.47
CA GLN A 147 25.37 -3.30 -14.89
C GLN A 147 24.06 -3.30 -15.68
N THR A 148 24.04 -2.55 -16.78
CA THR A 148 22.89 -2.46 -17.67
C THR A 148 23.03 -3.38 -18.89
N TYR A 149 21.92 -3.59 -19.60
CA TYR A 149 21.87 -4.42 -20.81
C TYR A 149 22.88 -4.01 -21.90
N SER A 150 23.24 -2.72 -21.97
CA SER A 150 24.26 -2.22 -22.89
C SER A 150 25.71 -2.48 -22.44
N GLY A 151 25.92 -3.13 -21.30
CA GLY A 151 27.23 -3.40 -20.73
C GLY A 151 27.83 -2.25 -19.90
N CYS A 152 27.09 -1.14 -19.73
CA CYS A 152 27.54 -0.02 -18.91
C CYS A 152 27.42 -0.34 -17.41
N ILE A 153 28.51 -0.11 -16.66
CA ILE A 153 28.56 -0.23 -15.21
C ILE A 153 28.32 1.14 -14.59
N TYR A 154 27.42 1.19 -13.63
CA TYR A 154 27.15 2.35 -12.77
C TYR A 154 27.61 2.02 -11.35
N PRO A 155 28.77 2.53 -10.92
CA PRO A 155 29.21 2.34 -9.54
C PRO A 155 28.25 3.00 -8.56
N CYS A 156 27.88 2.27 -7.51
CA CYS A 156 27.05 2.78 -6.41
C CYS A 156 27.26 1.93 -5.15
N LYS A 157 26.89 2.47 -4.00
CA LYS A 157 27.09 1.84 -2.68
C LYS A 157 25.83 1.13 -2.15
N ALA A 158 24.67 1.46 -2.69
CA ALA A 158 23.42 0.81 -2.36
C ALA A 158 22.51 0.68 -3.58
N VAL A 159 21.69 -0.37 -3.59
CA VAL A 159 20.72 -0.66 -4.63
C VAL A 159 19.36 -0.92 -4.00
N VAL A 160 18.30 -0.36 -4.57
CA VAL A 160 16.91 -0.64 -4.18
C VAL A 160 16.18 -1.32 -5.34
N LEU A 161 15.80 -2.58 -5.16
CA LEU A 161 15.07 -3.38 -6.15
C LEU A 161 13.57 -3.08 -6.07
N CYS A 162 13.00 -2.51 -7.14
CA CYS A 162 11.58 -2.14 -7.27
C CYS A 162 10.99 -2.63 -8.60
N THR A 163 11.30 -3.87 -8.99
CA THR A 163 11.01 -4.42 -10.33
C THR A 163 9.51 -4.70 -10.59
N GLY A 164 8.67 -4.65 -9.57
CA GLY A 164 7.22 -4.78 -9.71
C GLY A 164 6.80 -6.09 -10.37
N THR A 165 6.07 -5.99 -11.48
CA THR A 165 5.57 -7.14 -12.28
C THR A 165 6.34 -7.32 -13.58
N TYR A 166 7.53 -6.74 -13.73
CA TYR A 166 8.27 -6.74 -15.00
C TYR A 166 9.34 -7.83 -15.09
N LEU A 167 9.77 -8.38 -13.93
CA LEU A 167 10.86 -9.36 -13.92
C LEU A 167 10.37 -10.71 -14.45
N ARG A 168 10.93 -11.14 -15.61
CA ARG A 168 10.49 -12.30 -16.40
C ARG A 168 8.97 -12.32 -16.60
N ALA A 169 8.42 -11.17 -16.94
CA ALA A 169 7.00 -10.99 -17.08
C ALA A 169 6.42 -11.75 -18.27
N ARG A 170 5.26 -12.38 -18.08
CA ARG A 170 4.52 -13.10 -19.10
C ARG A 170 3.03 -12.79 -18.99
N CYS A 171 2.44 -12.17 -20.01
CA CYS A 171 1.01 -11.92 -20.12
C CYS A 171 0.32 -13.07 -20.85
N ILE A 172 -0.80 -13.58 -20.30
CA ILE A 172 -1.45 -14.80 -20.75
C ILE A 172 -2.97 -14.59 -20.80
N TYR A 173 -3.60 -14.98 -21.91
CA TYR A 173 -5.05 -15.14 -22.04
C TYR A 173 -5.36 -16.20 -23.10
N GLY A 174 -6.24 -17.16 -22.81
CA GLY A 174 -6.45 -18.33 -23.67
C GLY A 174 -5.13 -19.02 -24.00
N ASP A 175 -4.92 -19.29 -25.27
CA ASP A 175 -3.70 -19.93 -25.78
C ASP A 175 -2.57 -18.93 -26.09
N VAL A 176 -2.80 -17.62 -25.84
CA VAL A 176 -1.82 -16.57 -26.13
C VAL A 176 -0.93 -16.33 -24.91
N SER A 177 0.37 -16.45 -25.13
CA SER A 177 1.41 -16.15 -24.13
C SER A 177 2.43 -15.20 -24.73
N MET A 178 2.58 -14.03 -24.09
CA MET A 178 3.48 -12.97 -24.56
C MET A 178 4.52 -12.67 -23.48
N HIS A 179 5.80 -12.67 -23.84
CA HIS A 179 6.90 -12.24 -22.96
C HIS A 179 6.95 -10.72 -22.89
N THR A 180 5.96 -10.14 -22.25
CA THR A 180 5.82 -8.69 -22.05
C THR A 180 5.41 -8.39 -20.61
N GLY A 181 5.78 -7.20 -20.16
CA GLY A 181 5.18 -6.59 -18.97
C GLY A 181 3.75 -6.09 -19.24
N PRO A 182 3.14 -5.39 -18.28
CA PRO A 182 1.79 -4.83 -18.41
C PRO A 182 1.68 -3.93 -19.64
N ASN A 183 0.50 -3.91 -20.27
CA ASN A 183 0.19 -3.05 -21.43
C ASN A 183 1.13 -3.25 -22.63
N GLY A 184 1.73 -4.43 -22.80
CA GLY A 184 2.66 -4.73 -23.90
C GLY A 184 4.05 -4.10 -23.75
N LEU A 185 4.38 -3.57 -22.58
CA LEU A 185 5.72 -3.03 -22.32
C LEU A 185 6.76 -4.14 -22.24
N GLN A 186 8.04 -3.76 -22.41
CA GLN A 186 9.14 -4.72 -22.36
C GLN A 186 9.21 -5.44 -21.01
N SER A 187 9.40 -6.76 -21.03
CA SER A 187 9.78 -7.55 -19.86
C SER A 187 11.26 -7.34 -19.54
N ALA A 188 11.62 -7.41 -18.25
CA ALA A 188 13.00 -7.40 -17.77
C ALA A 188 13.45 -8.84 -17.47
N ASP A 189 14.18 -9.45 -18.40
CA ASP A 189 14.37 -10.90 -18.38
C ASP A 189 15.75 -11.35 -17.85
N HIS A 190 16.69 -10.42 -17.64
CA HIS A 190 18.09 -10.78 -17.40
C HIS A 190 18.48 -10.78 -15.92
N LEU A 191 17.89 -9.92 -15.10
CA LEU A 191 18.29 -9.75 -13.69
C LEU A 191 18.04 -10.99 -12.81
N THR A 192 17.05 -11.81 -13.14
CA THR A 192 16.69 -13.00 -12.34
C THR A 192 17.85 -13.97 -12.11
N GLU A 193 18.62 -14.24 -13.15
CA GLU A 193 19.74 -15.19 -13.03
C GLU A 193 20.88 -14.61 -12.16
N CYS A 194 21.13 -13.31 -12.27
CA CYS A 194 22.07 -12.64 -11.37
C CYS A 194 21.65 -12.78 -9.89
N LEU A 195 20.35 -12.50 -9.60
CA LEU A 195 19.84 -12.62 -8.22
C LEU A 195 19.91 -14.05 -7.68
N LYS A 196 19.61 -15.07 -8.51
CA LYS A 196 19.79 -16.47 -8.12
C LYS A 196 21.25 -16.81 -7.83
N ASN A 197 22.17 -16.32 -8.64
CA ASN A 197 23.63 -16.52 -8.44
C ASN A 197 24.13 -15.85 -7.16
N LEU A 198 23.49 -14.77 -6.73
CA LEU A 198 23.73 -14.11 -5.44
C LEU A 198 23.04 -14.84 -4.26
N GLY A 199 22.39 -15.98 -4.50
CA GLY A 199 21.73 -16.78 -3.47
C GLY A 199 20.33 -16.29 -3.09
N VAL A 200 19.74 -15.38 -3.87
CA VAL A 200 18.37 -14.90 -3.62
C VAL A 200 17.35 -15.98 -3.98
N LYS A 201 16.50 -16.34 -3.02
CA LYS A 201 15.41 -17.28 -3.21
C LYS A 201 14.23 -16.60 -3.90
N MET A 202 13.88 -17.11 -5.07
CA MET A 202 12.84 -16.55 -5.93
C MET A 202 11.56 -17.37 -5.87
N TYR A 203 10.42 -16.69 -6.04
CA TYR A 203 9.11 -17.26 -6.28
C TYR A 203 8.53 -16.72 -7.60
N ARG A 204 7.45 -17.34 -8.06
CA ARG A 204 6.71 -16.85 -9.20
C ARG A 204 5.26 -16.63 -8.80
N PHE A 205 4.81 -15.37 -8.92
CA PHE A 205 3.43 -14.99 -8.64
C PHE A 205 2.70 -14.56 -9.90
N LYS A 206 1.38 -14.55 -9.81
CA LYS A 206 0.53 -14.01 -10.86
C LYS A 206 -0.42 -12.96 -10.31
N THR A 207 -0.82 -12.04 -11.15
CA THR A 207 -1.98 -11.19 -10.95
C THR A 207 -2.78 -11.12 -12.25
N GLY A 208 -3.81 -10.28 -12.31
CA GLY A 208 -4.60 -10.14 -13.52
C GLY A 208 -5.29 -8.79 -13.57
N THR A 209 -5.77 -8.44 -14.75
CA THR A 209 -6.53 -7.23 -15.00
C THR A 209 -7.74 -7.54 -15.87
N PRO A 210 -8.88 -6.83 -15.72
CA PRO A 210 -10.03 -6.96 -16.61
C PRO A 210 -9.80 -6.24 -17.95
N ALA A 211 -10.71 -6.44 -18.88
CA ALA A 211 -10.71 -5.71 -20.14
C ALA A 211 -10.96 -4.21 -19.94
N ARG A 212 -10.53 -3.41 -20.91
CA ARG A 212 -10.96 -2.03 -21.12
C ARG A 212 -11.99 -1.98 -22.22
N ILE A 213 -13.08 -1.27 -21.98
CA ILE A 213 -14.22 -1.16 -22.88
C ILE A 213 -14.37 0.30 -23.31
N ALA A 214 -14.70 0.52 -24.58
CA ALA A 214 -14.96 1.85 -25.09
C ALA A 214 -16.24 2.43 -24.49
N ARG A 215 -16.17 3.61 -23.87
CA ARG A 215 -17.29 4.29 -23.18
C ARG A 215 -18.53 4.46 -24.05
N ASN A 216 -18.34 4.76 -25.34
CA ASN A 216 -19.41 4.97 -26.30
C ASN A 216 -20.15 3.68 -26.71
N SER A 217 -19.73 2.53 -26.20
CA SER A 217 -20.37 1.23 -26.41
C SER A 217 -21.15 0.72 -25.17
N ILE A 218 -21.25 1.55 -24.13
CA ILE A 218 -21.85 1.20 -22.83
C ILE A 218 -23.21 1.89 -22.70
N ASP A 219 -24.23 1.14 -22.28
CA ASP A 219 -25.55 1.67 -21.94
C ASP A 219 -25.65 1.89 -20.42
N PHE A 220 -25.29 3.10 -19.99
CA PHE A 220 -25.30 3.48 -18.57
C PHE A 220 -26.70 3.53 -17.97
N SER A 221 -27.77 3.60 -18.77
CA SER A 221 -29.15 3.60 -18.26
C SER A 221 -29.55 2.31 -17.53
N LYS A 222 -28.80 1.22 -17.75
CA LYS A 222 -28.97 -0.09 -17.11
C LYS A 222 -28.10 -0.28 -15.87
N MET A 223 -27.39 0.75 -15.43
CA MET A 223 -26.41 0.68 -14.34
C MET A 223 -26.75 1.69 -13.25
N GLU A 224 -26.31 1.40 -12.03
CA GLU A 224 -26.44 2.31 -10.90
C GLU A 224 -25.27 3.29 -10.86
N GLU A 225 -25.56 4.60 -10.93
CA GLU A 225 -24.54 5.63 -10.84
C GLU A 225 -23.93 5.69 -9.42
N GLN A 226 -22.62 5.69 -9.36
CA GLN A 226 -21.85 5.80 -8.12
C GLN A 226 -21.10 7.13 -8.11
N LYS A 227 -21.66 8.13 -7.45
CA LYS A 227 -21.06 9.47 -7.30
C LYS A 227 -19.98 9.47 -6.22
N GLY A 228 -19.04 10.40 -6.35
CA GLY A 228 -18.09 10.75 -5.28
C GLY A 228 -18.77 11.43 -4.09
N ASP A 229 -17.99 11.70 -3.05
CA ASP A 229 -18.47 12.47 -1.91
C ASP A 229 -18.65 13.95 -2.29
N GLU A 230 -19.64 14.63 -1.74
CA GLU A 230 -19.90 16.05 -1.99
C GLU A 230 -18.72 16.92 -1.55
N ARG A 231 -18.12 16.59 -0.40
CA ARG A 231 -16.90 17.23 0.08
C ARG A 231 -15.74 16.24 0.03
N VAL A 232 -14.75 16.60 -0.75
CA VAL A 232 -13.51 15.82 -0.90
C VAL A 232 -12.59 16.09 0.29
N VAL A 233 -12.03 15.01 0.84
CA VAL A 233 -10.94 15.05 1.82
C VAL A 233 -9.65 14.69 1.08
N PRO A 234 -8.61 15.52 1.11
CA PRO A 234 -7.34 15.23 0.43
C PRO A 234 -6.60 14.08 1.11
N PHE A 235 -5.75 13.37 0.38
CA PHE A 235 -4.86 12.35 0.95
C PHE A 235 -3.68 12.98 1.69
N SER A 236 -3.05 14.00 1.11
CA SER A 236 -1.92 14.67 1.74
C SER A 236 -2.38 15.62 2.84
N PHE A 237 -1.69 15.61 3.96
CA PHE A 237 -1.87 16.57 5.05
C PHE A 237 -1.35 17.98 4.69
N THR A 238 -0.71 18.14 3.52
CA THR A 238 -0.24 19.43 3.04
C THR A 238 -1.11 20.04 1.95
N THR A 239 -2.06 19.27 1.41
CA THR A 239 -2.99 19.75 0.39
C THR A 239 -4.09 20.58 1.05
N ASP A 240 -4.33 21.78 0.50
CA ASP A 240 -5.46 22.61 0.92
C ASP A 240 -6.78 21.91 0.56
N PRO A 241 -7.66 21.61 1.54
CA PRO A 241 -8.94 20.95 1.29
C PRO A 241 -9.83 21.67 0.27
N GLU A 242 -9.75 22.99 0.15
CA GLU A 242 -10.56 23.75 -0.81
C GLU A 242 -10.03 23.61 -2.25
N SER A 243 -8.74 23.34 -2.43
CA SER A 243 -8.14 23.16 -3.76
C SER A 243 -8.57 21.86 -4.46
N VAL A 244 -9.11 20.88 -3.72
CA VAL A 244 -9.53 19.57 -4.23
C VAL A 244 -11.05 19.46 -4.45
N GLN A 245 -11.79 20.57 -4.31
CA GLN A 245 -13.24 20.59 -4.62
C GLN A 245 -13.44 20.77 -6.13
N ILE A 246 -13.61 19.67 -6.86
CA ILE A 246 -13.72 19.61 -8.33
C ILE A 246 -15.06 19.03 -8.77
N ASP A 247 -15.43 19.26 -10.02
CA ASP A 247 -16.50 18.50 -10.68
C ASP A 247 -16.03 17.05 -10.89
N GLN A 248 -16.68 16.10 -10.19
CA GLN A 248 -16.25 14.71 -10.11
C GLN A 248 -16.89 13.85 -11.19
N ALA A 249 -16.11 12.94 -11.76
CA ALA A 249 -16.61 11.91 -12.66
C ALA A 249 -17.40 10.85 -11.89
N SER A 250 -18.40 10.24 -12.54
CA SER A 250 -19.14 9.12 -11.97
C SER A 250 -18.51 7.78 -12.35
N CYS A 251 -18.65 6.81 -11.45
CA CYS A 251 -18.50 5.37 -11.73
C CYS A 251 -19.88 4.73 -11.79
N TRP A 252 -19.98 3.51 -12.29
CA TRP A 252 -21.26 2.80 -12.37
C TRP A 252 -21.14 1.38 -11.85
N LEU A 253 -22.22 0.89 -11.26
CA LEU A 253 -22.35 -0.47 -10.76
C LEU A 253 -23.35 -1.26 -11.60
N THR A 254 -22.93 -2.43 -12.03
CA THR A 254 -23.78 -3.45 -12.64
C THR A 254 -23.41 -4.83 -12.06
N TYR A 255 -23.95 -5.89 -12.63
CA TYR A 255 -23.76 -7.24 -12.10
C TYR A 255 -23.60 -8.26 -13.22
N THR A 256 -22.83 -9.31 -12.98
CA THR A 256 -22.90 -10.54 -13.78
C THR A 256 -24.27 -11.20 -13.58
N ASN A 257 -24.61 -12.14 -14.43
CA ASN A 257 -25.86 -12.93 -14.36
C ASN A 257 -25.58 -14.40 -14.66
N GLU A 258 -26.61 -15.24 -14.61
CA GLU A 258 -26.45 -16.68 -14.85
C GLU A 258 -25.87 -16.98 -16.22
N LYS A 259 -26.31 -16.25 -17.26
CA LYS A 259 -25.75 -16.40 -18.62
C LYS A 259 -24.24 -16.11 -18.67
N THR A 260 -23.79 -15.10 -17.92
CA THR A 260 -22.36 -14.81 -17.78
C THR A 260 -21.63 -15.99 -17.14
N HIS A 261 -22.22 -16.56 -16.09
CA HIS A 261 -21.61 -17.70 -15.38
C HIS A 261 -21.62 -18.98 -16.21
N GLU A 262 -22.65 -19.23 -17.00
CA GLU A 262 -22.72 -20.35 -17.95
C GLU A 262 -21.60 -20.27 -18.98
N ILE A 263 -21.44 -19.11 -19.65
CA ILE A 263 -20.37 -18.88 -20.63
C ILE A 263 -18.99 -19.16 -20.01
N ILE A 264 -18.77 -18.75 -18.76
CA ILE A 264 -17.50 -18.99 -18.06
C ILE A 264 -17.32 -20.49 -17.78
N ARG A 265 -18.35 -21.17 -17.22
CA ARG A 265 -18.28 -22.61 -16.89
C ARG A 265 -18.03 -23.48 -18.11
N GLU A 266 -18.64 -23.17 -19.24
CA GLU A 266 -18.48 -23.90 -20.51
C GLU A 266 -17.08 -23.76 -21.14
N ASN A 267 -16.27 -22.80 -20.66
CA ASN A 267 -14.94 -22.50 -21.22
C ASN A 267 -13.82 -22.57 -20.18
N LEU A 268 -14.04 -23.22 -19.03
CA LEU A 268 -13.01 -23.34 -17.99
C LEU A 268 -11.78 -24.15 -18.47
N ASP A 269 -11.97 -25.12 -19.33
CA ASP A 269 -10.92 -25.91 -19.96
C ASP A 269 -9.99 -25.09 -20.86
N ARG A 270 -10.50 -23.94 -21.38
CA ARG A 270 -9.76 -22.97 -22.19
C ARG A 270 -9.10 -21.86 -21.36
N SER A 271 -9.28 -21.87 -20.04
CA SER A 271 -8.66 -20.89 -19.14
C SER A 271 -7.24 -21.34 -18.77
N PRO A 272 -6.21 -20.51 -19.01
CA PRO A 272 -4.83 -20.79 -18.57
C PRO A 272 -4.70 -21.07 -17.07
N LEU A 273 -5.62 -20.52 -16.27
CA LEU A 273 -5.66 -20.74 -14.82
C LEU A 273 -6.03 -22.18 -14.46
N PHE A 274 -6.93 -22.81 -15.24
CA PHE A 274 -7.42 -24.18 -14.97
C PHE A 274 -6.72 -25.24 -15.82
N SER A 275 -6.13 -24.86 -16.95
CA SER A 275 -5.34 -25.77 -17.81
C SER A 275 -3.92 -26.03 -17.30
N GLY A 276 -3.45 -25.30 -16.26
CA GLY A 276 -2.10 -25.41 -15.74
C GLY A 276 -1.03 -24.64 -16.54
N ALA A 277 -1.43 -23.83 -17.53
CA ALA A 277 -0.49 -22.98 -18.29
C ALA A 277 0.09 -21.83 -17.45
N ILE A 278 -0.59 -21.45 -16.37
CA ILE A 278 -0.14 -20.48 -15.37
C ILE A 278 0.55 -21.25 -14.23
N GLU A 279 1.83 -20.95 -14.01
CA GLU A 279 2.64 -21.55 -12.94
C GLU A 279 2.56 -20.74 -11.64
N GLY A 280 2.37 -19.41 -11.75
CA GLY A 280 2.38 -18.47 -10.64
C GLY A 280 1.12 -18.56 -9.76
N THR A 281 1.31 -18.48 -8.45
CA THR A 281 0.20 -18.39 -7.50
C THR A 281 -0.45 -17.01 -7.54
N GLY A 282 -1.78 -16.96 -7.63
CA GLY A 282 -2.56 -15.72 -7.68
C GLY A 282 -3.01 -15.21 -6.30
N PRO A 283 -3.39 -13.93 -6.19
CA PRO A 283 -3.83 -13.33 -4.94
C PRO A 283 -5.24 -13.82 -4.54
N ARG A 284 -5.40 -14.25 -3.30
CA ARG A 284 -6.68 -14.72 -2.73
C ARG A 284 -7.79 -13.65 -2.77
N TYR A 285 -7.42 -12.39 -2.61
CA TYR A 285 -8.37 -11.27 -2.46
C TYR A 285 -8.60 -10.47 -3.76
N CYS A 286 -8.05 -10.92 -4.88
CA CYS A 286 -8.34 -10.41 -6.20
C CYS A 286 -8.49 -11.58 -7.18
N PRO A 287 -9.47 -12.48 -6.93
CA PRO A 287 -9.69 -13.62 -7.80
C PRO A 287 -10.19 -13.16 -9.17
N SER A 288 -9.85 -13.91 -10.20
CA SER A 288 -10.47 -13.74 -11.52
C SER A 288 -11.97 -14.03 -11.46
N ILE A 289 -12.71 -13.63 -12.48
CA ILE A 289 -14.15 -13.92 -12.50
C ILE A 289 -14.40 -15.44 -12.60
N GLU A 290 -13.53 -16.19 -13.28
CA GLU A 290 -13.58 -17.66 -13.34
C GLU A 290 -13.45 -18.27 -11.94
N ASP A 291 -12.48 -17.79 -11.15
CA ASP A 291 -12.31 -18.20 -9.76
C ASP A 291 -13.55 -17.95 -8.89
N LYS A 292 -14.19 -16.78 -9.09
CA LYS A 292 -15.41 -16.43 -8.33
C LYS A 292 -16.56 -17.36 -8.67
N VAL A 293 -16.77 -17.63 -9.95
CA VAL A 293 -17.85 -18.51 -10.44
C VAL A 293 -17.67 -19.94 -9.94
N VAL A 294 -16.43 -20.42 -9.88
CA VAL A 294 -16.11 -21.78 -9.40
C VAL A 294 -16.18 -21.87 -7.88
N LYS A 295 -15.60 -20.89 -7.15
CA LYS A 295 -15.54 -20.91 -5.68
C LYS A 295 -16.86 -20.56 -4.99
N PHE A 296 -17.74 -19.82 -5.67
CA PHE A 296 -19.03 -19.38 -5.14
C PHE A 296 -20.18 -19.76 -6.07
N PRO A 297 -20.42 -21.06 -6.32
CA PRO A 297 -21.41 -21.53 -7.29
C PRO A 297 -22.85 -21.12 -6.94
N ASP A 298 -23.14 -20.91 -5.66
CA ASP A 298 -24.47 -20.49 -5.17
C ASP A 298 -24.77 -19.00 -5.36
N LYS A 299 -23.79 -18.20 -5.85
CA LYS A 299 -23.98 -16.78 -6.11
C LYS A 299 -24.49 -16.57 -7.54
N ASN A 300 -25.71 -16.05 -7.66
CA ASN A 300 -26.34 -15.78 -8.95
C ASN A 300 -25.73 -14.57 -9.68
N ARG A 301 -24.99 -13.72 -8.98
CA ARG A 301 -24.37 -12.51 -9.54
C ARG A 301 -23.16 -12.05 -8.73
N HIS A 302 -22.23 -11.39 -9.40
CA HIS A 302 -21.09 -10.68 -8.82
C HIS A 302 -21.14 -9.22 -9.24
N GLN A 303 -20.68 -8.32 -8.38
CA GLN A 303 -20.58 -6.89 -8.66
C GLN A 303 -19.55 -6.63 -9.77
N VAL A 304 -19.92 -5.73 -10.67
CA VAL A 304 -19.09 -5.23 -11.77
C VAL A 304 -19.08 -3.71 -11.71
N PHE A 305 -17.92 -3.12 -11.51
CA PHE A 305 -17.74 -1.67 -11.49
C PHE A 305 -17.21 -1.18 -12.83
N ILE A 306 -17.86 -0.18 -13.39
CA ILE A 306 -17.42 0.49 -14.61
C ILE A 306 -16.81 1.82 -14.20
N GLU A 307 -15.51 1.95 -14.39
CA GLU A 307 -14.71 3.04 -13.85
C GLU A 307 -13.94 3.74 -14.98
N PRO A 308 -14.04 5.08 -15.13
CA PRO A 308 -13.26 5.79 -16.15
C PRO A 308 -11.76 5.72 -15.83
N GLU A 309 -10.93 5.48 -16.83
CA GLU A 309 -9.46 5.50 -16.68
C GLU A 309 -8.84 6.89 -16.74
N GLY A 310 -9.64 7.91 -17.08
CA GLY A 310 -9.22 9.30 -17.15
C GLY A 310 -10.30 10.20 -17.74
N ARG A 311 -10.06 11.52 -17.71
CA ARG A 311 -10.98 12.53 -18.28
C ARG A 311 -10.90 12.61 -19.80
N HIS A 312 -9.72 12.32 -20.35
CA HIS A 312 -9.40 12.50 -21.76
C HIS A 312 -9.27 11.20 -22.55
N THR A 313 -9.88 10.12 -22.04
CA THR A 313 -9.93 8.82 -22.69
C THR A 313 -11.34 8.24 -22.70
N ASN A 314 -11.64 7.43 -23.69
CA ASN A 314 -12.87 6.63 -23.76
C ASN A 314 -12.70 5.24 -23.13
N GLU A 315 -11.55 4.93 -22.54
CA GLU A 315 -11.32 3.64 -21.89
C GLU A 315 -12.03 3.58 -20.53
N MET A 316 -12.83 2.54 -20.36
CA MET A 316 -13.51 2.22 -19.10
C MET A 316 -12.95 0.91 -18.54
N TYR A 317 -12.53 0.92 -17.29
CA TYR A 317 -12.08 -0.26 -16.55
C TYR A 317 -13.29 -1.06 -16.05
N VAL A 318 -13.28 -2.38 -16.24
CA VAL A 318 -14.40 -3.26 -15.86
C VAL A 318 -14.05 -4.02 -14.58
N GLY A 319 -14.10 -3.33 -13.46
CA GLY A 319 -13.72 -3.87 -12.15
C GLY A 319 -14.56 -5.08 -11.74
N GLY A 320 -13.89 -6.12 -11.25
CA GLY A 320 -14.54 -7.36 -10.84
C GLY A 320 -14.59 -8.46 -11.91
N MET A 321 -14.21 -8.15 -13.16
CA MET A 321 -14.24 -9.04 -14.31
C MET A 321 -12.84 -9.39 -14.83
N SER A 322 -11.82 -9.39 -13.96
CA SER A 322 -10.47 -9.87 -14.32
C SER A 322 -10.55 -11.31 -14.80
N SER A 323 -9.89 -11.62 -15.91
CA SER A 323 -9.99 -12.93 -16.58
C SER A 323 -8.73 -13.25 -17.37
N SER A 324 -8.47 -14.54 -17.57
CA SER A 324 -7.50 -15.05 -18.53
C SER A 324 -8.12 -15.89 -19.65
N LEU A 325 -9.44 -15.90 -19.76
CA LEU A 325 -10.17 -16.58 -20.83
C LEU A 325 -9.77 -16.05 -22.22
N PRO A 326 -9.89 -16.84 -23.28
CA PRO A 326 -9.58 -16.41 -24.65
C PRO A 326 -10.49 -15.27 -25.12
N GLU A 327 -10.02 -14.50 -26.09
CA GLU A 327 -10.67 -13.27 -26.56
C GLU A 327 -12.12 -13.49 -27.00
N ASP A 328 -12.43 -14.56 -27.72
CA ASP A 328 -13.78 -14.88 -28.17
C ASP A 328 -14.74 -15.13 -26.99
N VAL A 329 -14.25 -15.73 -25.92
CA VAL A 329 -15.01 -15.93 -24.68
C VAL A 329 -15.17 -14.63 -23.93
N GLN A 330 -14.13 -13.79 -23.87
CA GLN A 330 -14.21 -12.47 -23.25
C GLN A 330 -15.32 -11.62 -23.89
N TYR A 331 -15.41 -11.56 -25.22
CA TYR A 331 -16.50 -10.84 -25.90
C TYR A 331 -17.89 -11.35 -25.49
N LYS A 332 -18.09 -12.67 -25.47
CA LYS A 332 -19.37 -13.28 -25.05
C LYS A 332 -19.69 -12.97 -23.59
N MET A 333 -18.71 -13.13 -22.72
CA MET A 333 -18.84 -12.92 -21.27
C MET A 333 -19.17 -11.46 -20.94
N TYR A 334 -18.40 -10.49 -21.47
CA TYR A 334 -18.67 -9.07 -21.21
C TYR A 334 -20.03 -8.64 -21.77
N ARG A 335 -20.39 -9.07 -22.99
CA ARG A 335 -21.67 -8.72 -23.62
C ARG A 335 -22.91 -9.37 -22.99
N SER A 336 -22.74 -10.32 -22.09
CA SER A 336 -23.83 -10.87 -21.29
C SER A 336 -24.18 -10.03 -20.05
N VAL A 337 -23.32 -9.06 -19.69
CA VAL A 337 -23.52 -8.18 -18.53
C VAL A 337 -24.45 -7.03 -18.90
N PRO A 338 -25.47 -6.71 -18.06
CA PRO A 338 -26.40 -5.60 -18.34
C PRO A 338 -25.67 -4.26 -18.54
N GLY A 339 -26.00 -3.59 -19.64
CA GLY A 339 -25.37 -2.34 -20.08
C GLY A 339 -24.09 -2.52 -20.90
N LEU A 340 -23.58 -3.74 -21.04
CA LEU A 340 -22.40 -4.07 -21.84
C LEU A 340 -22.75 -4.88 -23.10
N GLU A 341 -24.00 -5.00 -23.49
CA GLU A 341 -24.45 -5.86 -24.60
C GLU A 341 -23.77 -5.50 -25.94
N ASN A 342 -23.42 -4.23 -26.11
CA ASN A 342 -22.75 -3.71 -27.31
C ASN A 342 -21.26 -3.41 -27.06
N ALA A 343 -20.67 -3.93 -25.98
CA ALA A 343 -19.32 -3.62 -25.56
C ALA A 343 -18.30 -3.85 -26.67
N LYS A 344 -17.44 -2.84 -26.87
CA LYS A 344 -16.25 -2.89 -27.73
C LYS A 344 -15.02 -2.94 -26.84
N ILE A 345 -14.32 -4.06 -26.87
CA ILE A 345 -13.10 -4.25 -26.08
C ILE A 345 -11.98 -3.45 -26.75
N VAL A 346 -11.35 -2.56 -26.00
CA VAL A 346 -10.17 -1.78 -26.40
C VAL A 346 -8.89 -2.55 -26.05
N ARG A 347 -8.88 -3.18 -24.87
CA ARG A 347 -7.79 -4.04 -24.38
C ARG A 347 -8.39 -5.29 -23.76
N ASN A 348 -7.87 -6.44 -24.11
CA ASN A 348 -8.30 -7.71 -23.52
C ASN A 348 -7.91 -7.78 -22.03
N ALA A 349 -8.69 -8.53 -21.27
CA ALA A 349 -8.28 -9.01 -19.96
C ALA A 349 -7.11 -10.00 -20.11
N TYR A 350 -6.20 -10.03 -19.13
CA TYR A 350 -5.10 -10.98 -19.11
C TYR A 350 -4.64 -11.30 -17.69
N ALA A 351 -4.04 -12.47 -17.52
CA ALA A 351 -3.20 -12.75 -16.36
C ALA A 351 -1.75 -12.36 -16.67
N ILE A 352 -1.02 -11.88 -15.65
CA ILE A 352 0.41 -11.64 -15.76
C ILE A 352 1.13 -12.41 -14.67
N GLU A 353 2.16 -13.17 -15.06
CA GLU A 353 3.11 -13.81 -14.19
C GLU A 353 4.43 -13.03 -14.12
N TYR A 354 5.08 -13.06 -12.99
CA TYR A 354 6.34 -12.36 -12.76
C TYR A 354 7.12 -13.01 -11.62
N ASP A 355 8.44 -12.79 -11.62
CA ASP A 355 9.30 -13.25 -10.54
C ASP A 355 9.26 -12.29 -9.35
N CYS A 356 9.26 -12.84 -8.14
CA CYS A 356 9.34 -12.14 -6.87
C CYS A 356 10.22 -12.92 -5.90
N ILE A 357 10.49 -12.35 -4.73
CA ILE A 357 11.35 -12.98 -3.71
C ILE A 357 10.55 -13.51 -2.53
N ASP A 358 11.19 -14.43 -1.80
CA ASP A 358 10.80 -14.73 -0.43
C ASP A 358 11.28 -13.58 0.48
N ALA A 359 10.34 -12.70 0.88
CA ALA A 359 10.68 -11.49 1.64
C ALA A 359 11.24 -11.78 3.05
N ARG A 360 11.19 -13.03 3.54
CA ARG A 360 11.85 -13.43 4.79
C ARG A 360 13.37 -13.35 4.72
N GLN A 361 13.95 -13.19 3.53
CA GLN A 361 15.38 -12.89 3.32
C GLN A 361 15.74 -11.43 3.65
N LEU A 362 14.75 -10.59 3.88
CA LEU A 362 14.93 -9.19 4.22
C LEU A 362 14.92 -8.98 5.74
N LYS A 363 15.67 -7.99 6.18
CA LYS A 363 15.52 -7.38 7.52
C LYS A 363 14.25 -6.51 7.55
N SER A 364 13.80 -6.11 8.73
CA SER A 364 12.69 -5.14 8.88
C SER A 364 13.00 -3.76 8.27
N THR A 365 14.25 -3.48 7.97
CA THR A 365 14.72 -2.30 7.21
C THR A 365 14.56 -2.44 5.70
N LEU A 366 14.12 -3.62 5.22
CA LEU A 366 14.04 -4.03 3.82
C LEU A 366 15.42 -4.23 3.14
N GLU A 367 16.51 -4.29 3.89
CA GLU A 367 17.81 -4.73 3.42
C GLU A 367 17.89 -6.27 3.38
N PHE A 368 18.54 -6.83 2.36
CA PHE A 368 18.84 -8.26 2.34
C PHE A 368 19.76 -8.65 3.49
N LYS A 369 19.51 -9.78 4.15
CA LYS A 369 20.29 -10.26 5.28
C LYS A 369 21.74 -10.61 4.90
N ASN A 370 21.92 -11.16 3.69
CA ASN A 370 23.20 -11.72 3.23
C ASN A 370 23.92 -10.84 2.19
N ILE A 371 23.33 -9.71 1.77
CA ILE A 371 23.94 -8.82 0.77
C ILE A 371 23.85 -7.39 1.30
N GLU A 372 24.98 -6.88 1.76
CA GLU A 372 25.06 -5.54 2.33
C GLU A 372 24.86 -4.46 1.26
N GLY A 373 23.96 -3.50 1.54
CA GLY A 373 23.63 -2.42 0.62
C GLY A 373 22.58 -2.78 -0.43
N LEU A 374 22.05 -4.01 -0.45
CA LEU A 374 20.95 -4.39 -1.31
C LEU A 374 19.63 -4.32 -0.55
N PHE A 375 18.72 -3.48 -1.03
CA PHE A 375 17.37 -3.27 -0.49
C PHE A 375 16.32 -3.69 -1.50
N SER A 376 15.08 -3.89 -1.04
CA SER A 376 13.99 -4.27 -1.93
C SER A 376 12.65 -3.69 -1.46
N GLY A 377 11.78 -3.34 -2.40
CA GLY A 377 10.45 -2.80 -2.11
C GLY A 377 9.41 -3.11 -3.18
N GLY A 378 8.15 -3.09 -2.75
CA GLY A 378 6.99 -3.22 -3.62
C GLY A 378 6.59 -4.65 -3.96
N GLN A 379 6.02 -4.83 -5.13
CA GLN A 379 5.42 -6.11 -5.54
C GLN A 379 6.46 -7.22 -5.69
N PHE A 380 7.69 -6.86 -5.95
CA PHE A 380 8.82 -7.79 -5.98
C PHE A 380 9.04 -8.51 -4.64
N ASN A 381 8.68 -7.90 -3.51
CA ASN A 381 8.68 -8.54 -2.19
C ASN A 381 7.48 -9.48 -1.93
N GLY A 382 6.70 -9.80 -2.96
CA GLY A 382 5.54 -10.67 -2.84
C GLY A 382 4.29 -9.96 -2.31
N SER A 383 4.23 -8.64 -2.28
CA SER A 383 3.01 -7.88 -2.00
C SER A 383 2.21 -7.57 -3.28
N SER A 384 0.98 -7.09 -3.14
CA SER A 384 0.14 -6.68 -4.27
C SER A 384 -0.62 -5.39 -3.92
N GLY A 385 -0.39 -4.35 -4.72
CA GLY A 385 -1.06 -3.05 -4.63
C GLY A 385 -0.08 -1.89 -4.72
N TYR A 386 -0.57 -0.76 -5.25
CA TYR A 386 0.23 0.45 -5.48
C TYR A 386 0.68 1.08 -4.16
N GLU A 387 -0.20 1.08 -3.17
CA GLU A 387 0.00 1.68 -1.86
C GLU A 387 0.99 0.86 -1.01
N GLU A 388 0.88 -0.46 -1.08
CA GLU A 388 1.86 -1.38 -0.47
C GLU A 388 3.24 -1.20 -1.09
N ALA A 389 3.29 -0.97 -2.41
CA ALA A 389 4.53 -0.73 -3.12
C ALA A 389 5.16 0.61 -2.72
N ALA A 390 4.38 1.70 -2.69
CA ALA A 390 4.84 3.02 -2.27
C ALA A 390 5.39 3.01 -0.84
N ALA A 391 4.69 2.37 0.10
CA ALA A 391 5.10 2.26 1.49
C ALA A 391 6.46 1.55 1.64
N GLN A 392 6.64 0.41 0.97
CA GLN A 392 7.90 -0.33 1.02
C GLN A 392 9.03 0.44 0.32
N GLY A 393 8.75 1.05 -0.84
CA GLY A 393 9.73 1.85 -1.56
C GLY A 393 10.25 3.01 -0.74
N LEU A 394 9.36 3.74 -0.06
CA LEU A 394 9.72 4.84 0.82
C LEU A 394 10.66 4.37 1.95
N ILE A 395 10.29 3.32 2.66
CA ILE A 395 11.11 2.78 3.76
C ILE A 395 12.45 2.25 3.26
N ALA A 396 12.48 1.54 2.13
CA ALA A 396 13.73 1.04 1.53
C ALA A 396 14.65 2.19 1.11
N GLY A 397 14.12 3.24 0.48
CA GLY A 397 14.89 4.42 0.08
C GLY A 397 15.45 5.20 1.28
N ILE A 398 14.65 5.42 2.31
CA ILE A 398 15.09 6.02 3.57
C ILE A 398 16.23 5.18 4.18
N ASN A 399 16.06 3.87 4.27
CA ASN A 399 17.05 3.01 4.93
C ASN A 399 18.32 2.83 4.13
N ALA A 400 18.26 2.84 2.80
CA ALA A 400 19.45 2.90 1.95
C ALA A 400 20.26 4.19 2.21
N ALA A 401 19.59 5.34 2.26
CA ALA A 401 20.23 6.62 2.58
C ALA A 401 20.81 6.63 4.00
N ARG A 402 20.07 6.19 5.02
CA ARG A 402 20.53 6.15 6.41
C ARG A 402 21.74 5.23 6.59
N LYS A 403 21.78 4.10 5.89
CA LYS A 403 22.96 3.21 5.89
C LYS A 403 24.21 3.95 5.40
N LEU A 404 24.10 4.70 4.32
CA LEU A 404 25.23 5.49 3.80
C LEU A 404 25.60 6.68 4.69
N GLN A 405 24.67 7.17 5.53
CA GLN A 405 24.95 8.13 6.59
C GLN A 405 25.64 7.52 7.81
N GLY A 406 25.80 6.19 7.87
CA GLY A 406 26.29 5.48 9.07
C GLY A 406 25.30 5.52 10.25
N LYS A 407 23.99 5.69 9.97
CA LYS A 407 22.92 5.72 10.97
C LYS A 407 22.12 4.43 10.94
N ASP A 408 21.53 4.09 12.08
CA ASP A 408 20.60 2.96 12.17
C ASP A 408 19.40 3.17 11.23
N GLY A 409 18.96 2.09 10.58
CA GLY A 409 17.75 2.11 9.77
C GLY A 409 16.51 2.36 10.63
N ILE A 410 15.50 3.02 10.05
CA ILE A 410 14.20 3.13 10.70
C ILE A 410 13.38 1.85 10.50
N VAL A 411 12.66 1.48 11.53
CA VAL A 411 11.65 0.41 11.51
C VAL A 411 10.37 0.97 12.12
N ILE A 412 9.32 1.03 11.33
CA ILE A 412 7.99 1.34 11.84
C ILE A 412 7.42 0.06 12.44
N ASP A 413 7.08 0.07 13.72
CA ASP A 413 6.51 -1.11 14.37
C ASP A 413 5.00 -1.24 14.12
N ARG A 414 4.45 -2.42 14.40
CA ARG A 414 3.02 -2.75 14.18
C ARG A 414 2.05 -1.86 14.97
N SER A 415 2.52 -1.19 16.04
CA SER A 415 1.71 -0.26 16.83
C SER A 415 1.80 1.18 16.34
N GLN A 416 2.75 1.49 15.45
CA GLN A 416 2.97 2.82 14.92
C GLN A 416 2.29 3.05 13.57
N GLY A 417 2.16 2.00 12.73
CA GLY A 417 1.59 2.17 11.40
C GLY A 417 1.21 0.88 10.69
N TYR A 418 0.31 0.99 9.70
CA TYR A 418 0.02 -0.07 8.75
C TYR A 418 1.26 -0.44 7.91
N ILE A 419 2.17 0.52 7.67
CA ILE A 419 3.49 0.26 7.06
C ILE A 419 4.25 -0.76 7.92
N GLY A 420 4.24 -0.62 9.23
CA GLY A 420 4.87 -1.56 10.15
C GLY A 420 4.22 -2.94 10.11
N VAL A 421 2.89 -3.00 10.09
CA VAL A 421 2.16 -4.27 9.94
C VAL A 421 2.51 -4.96 8.62
N LEU A 422 2.55 -4.21 7.51
CA LEU A 422 2.89 -4.69 6.17
C LEU A 422 4.29 -5.31 6.15
N ILE A 423 5.29 -4.56 6.58
CA ILE A 423 6.70 -4.99 6.51
C ILE A 423 6.94 -6.17 7.45
N ASP A 424 6.46 -6.10 8.69
CA ASP A 424 6.61 -7.19 9.65
C ASP A 424 5.96 -8.49 9.15
N ASP A 425 4.74 -8.42 8.58
CA ASP A 425 4.09 -9.59 8.00
C ASP A 425 4.92 -10.19 6.83
N LEU A 426 5.48 -9.36 5.95
CA LEU A 426 6.26 -9.82 4.80
C LEU A 426 7.56 -10.52 5.23
N VAL A 427 8.29 -9.96 6.22
CA VAL A 427 9.61 -10.48 6.61
C VAL A 427 9.54 -11.63 7.63
N THR A 428 8.38 -11.88 8.25
CA THR A 428 8.23 -12.91 9.28
C THR A 428 7.32 -14.07 8.88
N LYS A 429 6.30 -13.80 8.04
CA LYS A 429 5.30 -14.81 7.68
C LYS A 429 5.61 -15.42 6.31
N GLU A 430 5.50 -16.73 6.24
CA GLU A 430 5.54 -17.41 4.95
C GLU A 430 4.29 -17.07 4.15
N SER A 431 4.47 -16.60 2.92
CA SER A 431 3.36 -16.31 2.02
C SER A 431 3.52 -17.10 0.73
N HIS A 432 2.56 -17.97 0.45
CA HIS A 432 2.48 -18.71 -0.81
C HIS A 432 1.60 -18.01 -1.84
N GLU A 433 1.07 -16.86 -1.52
CA GLU A 433 0.22 -16.02 -2.37
C GLU A 433 0.60 -14.54 -2.21
N PRO A 434 0.34 -13.69 -3.22
CA PRO A 434 0.61 -12.25 -3.11
C PRO A 434 -0.07 -11.64 -1.88
N TYR A 435 0.73 -11.04 -1.00
CA TYR A 435 0.25 -10.37 0.21
C TYR A 435 -0.55 -9.13 -0.14
N ARG A 436 -1.66 -8.92 0.54
CA ARG A 436 -2.47 -7.70 0.46
C ARG A 436 -2.77 -7.17 1.84
N MET A 437 -2.58 -5.86 2.03
CA MET A 437 -2.93 -5.21 3.27
C MET A 437 -4.46 -5.17 3.45
N MET A 438 -4.91 -5.50 4.65
CA MET A 438 -6.30 -5.42 5.08
C MET A 438 -6.38 -4.90 6.51
N THR A 439 -7.49 -4.22 6.83
CA THR A 439 -7.70 -3.70 8.20
C THR A 439 -7.70 -4.80 9.27
N SER A 440 -8.08 -6.03 8.91
CA SER A 440 -8.06 -7.18 9.83
C SER A 440 -6.67 -7.65 10.24
N ARG A 441 -5.62 -7.23 9.52
CA ARG A 441 -4.23 -7.60 9.85
C ARG A 441 -3.63 -6.73 10.96
N ALA A 442 -4.21 -5.55 11.20
CA ALA A 442 -3.76 -4.65 12.25
C ALA A 442 -4.48 -4.94 13.58
N GLU A 443 -3.70 -5.11 14.64
CA GLU A 443 -4.19 -5.36 15.99
C GLU A 443 -4.77 -4.10 16.65
N TYR A 444 -4.21 -2.93 16.33
CA TYR A 444 -4.50 -1.65 16.99
C TYR A 444 -5.23 -0.67 16.06
N ARG A 445 -6.28 -1.13 15.36
CA ARG A 445 -6.97 -0.37 14.28
C ARG A 445 -7.45 1.00 14.71
N LEU A 446 -7.89 1.16 15.95
CA LEU A 446 -8.38 2.44 16.46
C LEU A 446 -7.25 3.45 16.70
N LEU A 447 -6.04 2.97 17.00
CA LEU A 447 -4.85 3.82 17.08
C LEU A 447 -4.27 4.13 15.69
N LEU A 448 -4.37 3.19 14.75
CA LEU A 448 -3.78 3.27 13.41
C LEU A 448 -4.76 3.82 12.36
N ARG A 449 -5.55 4.84 12.71
CA ARG A 449 -6.50 5.43 11.77
C ARG A 449 -5.78 6.23 10.67
N GLN A 450 -6.44 6.40 9.53
CA GLN A 450 -5.91 7.23 8.44
C GLN A 450 -5.90 8.73 8.80
N ASP A 451 -6.88 9.18 9.61
CA ASP A 451 -7.08 10.57 9.99
C ASP A 451 -5.99 11.11 10.94
N ASN A 452 -5.29 10.22 11.65
CA ASN A 452 -4.22 10.57 12.59
C ASN A 452 -2.82 10.11 12.17
N ALA A 453 -2.62 9.77 10.90
CA ALA A 453 -1.33 9.28 10.42
C ALA A 453 -0.21 10.32 10.59
N ASP A 454 -0.52 11.59 10.42
CA ASP A 454 0.40 12.71 10.66
C ASP A 454 0.86 12.77 12.12
N ILE A 455 -0.06 12.67 13.07
CA ILE A 455 0.24 12.66 14.52
C ILE A 455 1.17 11.50 14.88
N ARG A 456 1.03 10.35 14.22
CA ARG A 456 1.84 9.15 14.50
C ARG A 456 3.23 9.17 13.86
N LEU A 457 3.36 9.69 12.63
CA LEU A 457 4.52 9.42 11.78
C LEU A 457 5.27 10.67 11.29
N THR A 458 4.66 11.86 11.28
CA THR A 458 5.34 13.05 10.74
C THR A 458 6.58 13.43 11.55
N ARG A 459 6.61 13.18 12.85
CA ARG A 459 7.81 13.37 13.68
C ARG A 459 8.96 12.47 13.22
N ILE A 460 8.68 11.21 12.88
CA ILE A 460 9.69 10.29 12.34
C ILE A 460 10.21 10.80 10.98
N GLY A 461 9.30 11.25 10.10
CA GLY A 461 9.67 11.85 8.81
C GLY A 461 10.54 13.10 8.96
N TYR A 462 10.29 13.93 9.98
CA TYR A 462 11.11 15.08 10.32
C TYR A 462 12.50 14.70 10.84
N GLU A 463 12.58 13.75 11.76
CA GLU A 463 13.85 13.24 12.31
C GLU A 463 14.73 12.58 11.23
N VAL A 464 14.11 11.95 10.24
CA VAL A 464 14.81 11.38 9.07
C VAL A 464 15.33 12.48 8.15
N GLY A 465 14.62 13.60 8.01
CA GLY A 465 14.98 14.73 7.15
C GLY A 465 14.10 14.86 5.89
N LEU A 466 12.97 14.17 5.79
CA LEU A 466 12.04 14.25 4.67
C LEU A 466 10.90 15.27 4.87
N ILE A 467 10.66 15.69 6.10
CA ILE A 467 9.63 16.68 6.47
C ILE A 467 10.31 17.99 6.80
N SER A 468 9.81 19.09 6.21
CA SER A 468 10.30 20.43 6.48
C SER A 468 9.93 20.92 7.89
N GLU A 469 10.72 21.86 8.42
CA GLU A 469 10.45 22.54 9.70
C GLU A 469 9.03 23.13 9.71
N GLU A 470 8.63 23.82 8.64
CA GLU A 470 7.30 24.41 8.52
C GLU A 470 6.18 23.37 8.66
N ARG A 471 6.30 22.23 7.99
CA ARG A 471 5.33 21.14 8.12
C ARG A 471 5.30 20.53 9.52
N TYR A 472 6.46 20.40 10.14
CA TYR A 472 6.57 19.92 11.51
C TYR A 472 5.93 20.88 12.50
N GLN A 473 6.14 22.18 12.37
CA GLN A 473 5.49 23.20 13.21
C GLN A 473 3.96 23.20 13.05
N ARG A 474 3.43 22.98 11.83
CA ARG A 474 1.99 22.81 11.62
C ARG A 474 1.42 21.59 12.39
N LEU A 475 2.18 20.48 12.45
CA LEU A 475 1.78 19.34 13.26
C LEU A 475 1.72 19.69 14.75
N LEU A 476 2.74 20.34 15.30
CA LEU A 476 2.76 20.73 16.70
C LEU A 476 1.61 21.67 17.07
N GLU A 477 1.28 22.61 16.19
CA GLU A 477 0.13 23.50 16.34
C GLU A 477 -1.20 22.73 16.30
N LYS A 478 -1.34 21.76 15.41
CA LYS A 478 -2.52 20.87 15.36
C LYS A 478 -2.66 20.07 16.67
N GLU A 479 -1.57 19.48 17.15
CA GLU A 479 -1.57 18.73 18.43
C GLU A 479 -1.97 19.63 19.61
N ARG A 480 -1.47 20.88 19.65
CA ARG A 480 -1.83 21.88 20.65
C ARG A 480 -3.33 22.21 20.60
N MET A 481 -3.87 22.52 19.43
CA MET A 481 -5.29 22.82 19.23
C MET A 481 -6.19 21.65 19.69
N ILE A 482 -5.84 20.42 19.35
CA ILE A 482 -6.58 19.23 19.76
C ILE A 482 -6.61 19.10 21.28
N GLU A 483 -5.46 19.26 21.95
CA GLU A 483 -5.36 19.09 23.40
C GLU A 483 -6.08 20.21 24.16
N GLU A 484 -5.95 21.46 23.70
CA GLU A 484 -6.65 22.61 24.31
C GLU A 484 -8.17 22.45 24.18
N GLU A 485 -8.66 22.09 23.00
CA GLU A 485 -10.10 21.91 22.78
C GLU A 485 -10.65 20.71 23.52
N ARG A 486 -9.90 19.62 23.58
CA ARG A 486 -10.28 18.46 24.39
C ARG A 486 -10.47 18.84 25.85
N LYS A 487 -9.52 19.58 26.43
CA LYS A 487 -9.63 20.10 27.80
C LYS A 487 -10.82 21.03 27.98
N ARG A 488 -11.06 21.94 27.03
CA ARG A 488 -12.20 22.86 27.09
C ARG A 488 -13.52 22.10 27.17
N VAL A 489 -13.80 21.16 26.24
CA VAL A 489 -15.07 20.41 26.24
C VAL A 489 -15.24 19.47 27.42
N GLU A 490 -14.15 18.99 28.03
CA GLU A 490 -14.18 18.20 29.27
C GLU A 490 -14.62 19.04 30.49
N HIS A 491 -14.40 20.37 30.46
CA HIS A 491 -14.74 21.28 31.56
C HIS A 491 -15.93 22.19 31.26
N THR A 492 -16.40 22.28 30.03
CA THR A 492 -17.55 23.11 29.65
C THR A 492 -18.86 22.44 30.07
N ASN A 493 -19.58 23.05 31.01
CA ASN A 493 -20.84 22.55 31.53
C ASN A 493 -22.02 23.03 30.67
N ILE A 494 -22.90 22.14 30.30
CA ILE A 494 -24.16 22.39 29.59
C ILE A 494 -25.33 22.17 30.53
N GLY A 495 -26.16 23.19 30.66
CA GLY A 495 -27.38 23.17 31.48
C GLY A 495 -28.58 22.51 30.78
N THR A 496 -29.76 22.62 31.41
CA THR A 496 -31.02 22.01 30.93
C THR A 496 -31.93 23.02 30.24
N SER A 497 -31.38 24.01 29.53
CA SER A 497 -32.17 25.04 28.86
C SER A 497 -33.09 24.48 27.77
N PRO A 498 -34.18 25.19 27.38
CA PRO A 498 -35.07 24.76 26.27
C PRO A 498 -34.30 24.52 24.97
N LYS A 499 -33.31 25.36 24.65
CA LYS A 499 -32.47 25.23 23.45
C LYS A 499 -31.67 23.90 23.48
N VAL A 500 -31.11 23.55 24.63
CA VAL A 500 -30.38 22.27 24.80
C VAL A 500 -31.33 21.10 24.59
N ARG A 501 -32.53 21.15 25.16
CA ARG A 501 -33.53 20.09 24.96
C ARG A 501 -33.91 19.93 23.49
N GLU A 502 -34.18 21.02 22.80
CA GLU A 502 -34.52 21.04 21.37
C GLU A 502 -33.42 20.38 20.50
N VAL A 503 -32.17 20.75 20.74
CA VAL A 503 -31.02 20.17 20.01
C VAL A 503 -30.86 18.68 20.29
N LEU A 504 -31.01 18.24 21.54
CA LEU A 504 -30.93 16.83 21.88
C LEU A 504 -32.06 16.02 21.23
N GLU A 505 -33.29 16.52 21.28
CA GLU A 505 -34.44 15.89 20.63
C GLU A 505 -34.30 15.84 19.10
N LYS A 506 -33.78 16.90 18.47
CA LYS A 506 -33.46 16.96 17.02
C LYS A 506 -32.58 15.80 16.56
N TYR A 507 -31.65 15.38 17.40
CA TYR A 507 -30.74 14.26 17.10
C TYR A 507 -31.14 12.94 17.75
N GLY A 508 -32.34 12.84 18.31
CA GLY A 508 -32.86 11.61 18.93
C GLY A 508 -32.17 11.24 20.25
N SER A 509 -31.55 12.20 20.91
CA SER A 509 -30.88 11.99 22.19
C SER A 509 -31.80 12.29 23.37
N THR A 510 -31.61 11.57 24.46
CA THR A 510 -32.40 11.75 25.70
C THR A 510 -32.15 13.13 26.30
N PRO A 511 -33.20 13.91 26.65
CA PRO A 511 -33.05 15.17 27.35
C PRO A 511 -32.29 15.05 28.67
N LEU A 512 -31.64 16.15 29.08
CA LEU A 512 -30.90 16.19 30.33
C LEU A 512 -31.85 16.41 31.52
N SER A 513 -31.65 15.64 32.59
CA SER A 513 -32.29 15.86 33.91
C SER A 513 -31.49 16.79 34.80
N SER A 514 -30.19 16.90 34.59
CA SER A 514 -29.26 17.80 35.26
C SER A 514 -28.15 18.23 34.34
N GLY A 515 -27.39 19.27 34.70
CA GLY A 515 -26.24 19.72 33.90
C GLY A 515 -25.17 18.62 33.75
N THR A 516 -24.51 18.64 32.60
CA THR A 516 -23.44 17.70 32.26
C THR A 516 -22.36 18.42 31.44
N THR A 517 -21.21 17.78 31.18
CA THR A 517 -20.17 18.37 30.34
C THR A 517 -20.44 18.13 28.84
N LEU A 518 -19.91 18.99 27.98
CA LEU A 518 -19.92 18.77 26.53
C LEU A 518 -19.31 17.43 26.15
N ALA A 519 -18.22 17.04 26.80
CA ALA A 519 -17.58 15.75 26.58
C ALA A 519 -18.53 14.57 26.84
N GLU A 520 -19.34 14.60 27.91
CA GLU A 520 -20.33 13.56 28.18
C GLU A 520 -21.42 13.49 27.09
N LEU A 521 -21.81 14.63 26.51
CA LEU A 521 -22.73 14.66 25.38
C LEU A 521 -22.09 14.09 24.11
N ILE A 522 -20.83 14.45 23.81
CA ILE A 522 -20.10 13.92 22.66
C ILE A 522 -19.97 12.38 22.72
N ARG A 523 -19.84 11.79 23.93
CA ARG A 523 -19.75 10.33 24.13
C ARG A 523 -21.03 9.59 23.73
N ARG A 524 -22.18 10.27 23.64
CA ARG A 524 -23.44 9.63 23.20
C ARG A 524 -23.36 9.26 21.71
N PRO A 525 -23.79 8.03 21.32
CA PRO A 525 -23.66 7.55 19.94
C PRO A 525 -24.31 8.46 18.89
N GLU A 526 -25.45 9.02 19.19
CA GLU A 526 -26.26 9.88 18.33
C GLU A 526 -25.73 11.31 18.19
N LEU A 527 -24.86 11.76 19.11
CA LEU A 527 -24.30 13.11 19.13
C LEU A 527 -22.86 13.12 18.61
N SER A 528 -22.35 14.29 18.28
CA SER A 528 -20.96 14.52 17.89
C SER A 528 -20.55 15.95 18.24
N TYR A 529 -19.26 16.24 18.24
CA TYR A 529 -18.73 17.58 18.42
C TYR A 529 -19.41 18.58 17.48
N GLU A 530 -19.60 18.23 16.21
CA GLU A 530 -20.26 19.12 15.24
C GLU A 530 -21.76 19.33 15.51
N LYS A 531 -22.48 18.29 15.89
CA LYS A 531 -23.93 18.37 16.19
C LYS A 531 -24.26 19.24 17.40
N LEU A 532 -23.29 19.43 18.31
CA LEU A 532 -23.45 20.25 19.50
C LEU A 532 -23.08 21.72 19.29
N ARG A 533 -22.73 22.14 18.09
CA ARG A 533 -22.36 23.53 17.75
C ARG A 533 -23.41 24.55 18.20
N GLU A 534 -24.67 24.24 18.06
CA GLU A 534 -25.79 25.15 18.37
C GLU A 534 -25.91 25.48 19.88
N ILE A 535 -25.38 24.63 20.75
CA ILE A 535 -25.43 24.79 22.21
C ILE A 535 -24.07 25.07 22.86
N ASP A 536 -23.00 25.09 22.07
CA ASP A 536 -21.64 25.42 22.52
C ASP A 536 -21.31 26.86 22.11
N GLU A 537 -21.72 27.81 22.94
CA GLU A 537 -21.61 29.26 22.64
C GLU A 537 -20.15 29.75 22.63
N GLU A 538 -19.25 29.06 23.34
CA GLU A 538 -17.82 29.39 23.42
C GLU A 538 -16.96 28.58 22.45
N ARG A 539 -17.57 27.88 21.50
CA ARG A 539 -16.86 27.02 20.55
C ARG A 539 -15.91 27.83 19.66
N PRO A 540 -14.60 27.52 19.68
CA PRO A 540 -13.64 28.16 18.81
C PRO A 540 -13.82 27.70 17.35
N GLU A 541 -13.39 28.54 16.41
CA GLU A 541 -13.25 28.14 15.02
C GLU A 541 -11.95 27.34 14.85
N LEU A 542 -12.08 26.06 14.55
CA LEU A 542 -10.96 25.13 14.39
C LEU A 542 -11.00 24.48 13.01
N PRO A 543 -9.83 24.09 12.46
CA PRO A 543 -9.77 23.25 11.26
C PRO A 543 -10.58 21.97 11.42
N HIS A 544 -11.18 21.50 10.33
CA HIS A 544 -12.06 20.33 10.35
C HIS A 544 -11.35 19.07 10.88
N ASP A 545 -10.11 18.86 10.51
CA ASP A 545 -9.30 17.73 10.95
C ASP A 545 -8.98 17.78 12.46
N VAL A 546 -8.86 18.96 13.06
CA VAL A 546 -8.76 19.15 14.51
C VAL A 546 -10.07 18.77 15.18
N GLN A 547 -11.21 19.26 14.66
CA GLN A 547 -12.54 18.92 15.18
C GLN A 547 -12.82 17.42 15.15
N GLU A 548 -12.44 16.74 14.04
CA GLU A 548 -12.55 15.29 13.90
C GLU A 548 -11.72 14.56 14.95
N GLN A 549 -10.49 14.99 15.22
CA GLN A 549 -9.65 14.39 16.26
C GLN A 549 -10.24 14.59 17.67
N VAL A 550 -10.80 15.76 17.98
CA VAL A 550 -11.46 16.02 19.26
C VAL A 550 -12.65 15.08 19.46
N ASP A 551 -13.54 14.97 18.45
CA ASP A 551 -14.71 14.08 18.50
C ASP A 551 -14.31 12.62 18.73
N ILE A 552 -13.36 12.10 17.94
CA ILE A 552 -12.91 10.71 18.04
C ILE A 552 -12.23 10.45 19.38
N ASN A 553 -11.33 11.33 19.82
CA ASN A 553 -10.59 11.14 21.07
C ASN A 553 -11.49 11.12 22.30
N ILE A 554 -12.58 11.91 22.32
CA ILE A 554 -13.55 11.92 23.39
C ILE A 554 -14.48 10.70 23.32
N LYS A 555 -15.04 10.45 22.14
CA LYS A 555 -16.03 9.38 21.94
C LYS A 555 -15.44 7.98 22.19
N TYR A 556 -14.19 7.75 21.81
CA TYR A 556 -13.52 6.46 21.89
C TYR A 556 -12.43 6.38 22.98
N ASP A 557 -12.36 7.34 23.90
CA ASP A 557 -11.35 7.46 24.96
C ASP A 557 -11.06 6.14 25.70
N GLY A 558 -12.11 5.46 26.17
CA GLY A 558 -11.97 4.18 26.88
C GLY A 558 -11.35 3.05 26.04
N TYR A 559 -11.70 2.99 24.76
CA TYR A 559 -11.15 2.00 23.82
C TYR A 559 -9.71 2.33 23.44
N ILE A 560 -9.40 3.62 23.23
CA ILE A 560 -8.04 4.10 22.95
C ILE A 560 -7.12 3.75 24.11
N LYS A 561 -7.50 4.08 25.34
CA LYS A 561 -6.73 3.74 26.55
C LYS A 561 -6.49 2.25 26.72
N ARG A 562 -7.48 1.41 26.36
CA ARG A 562 -7.31 -0.05 26.39
C ARG A 562 -6.27 -0.51 25.37
N GLN A 563 -6.34 -0.02 24.13
CA GLN A 563 -5.35 -0.37 23.10
C GLN A 563 -3.95 0.14 23.46
N MET A 564 -3.82 1.33 24.03
CA MET A 564 -2.52 1.85 24.49
C MET A 564 -1.86 0.93 25.54
N ARG A 565 -2.61 0.40 26.51
CA ARG A 565 -2.07 -0.59 27.45
C ARG A 565 -1.59 -1.87 26.76
N GLN A 566 -2.30 -2.34 25.72
CA GLN A 566 -1.87 -3.49 24.93
C GLN A 566 -0.58 -3.17 24.15
N VAL A 567 -0.45 -1.96 23.61
CA VAL A 567 0.77 -1.49 22.95
C VAL A 567 1.96 -1.44 23.91
N GLU A 568 1.77 -0.99 25.14
CA GLU A 568 2.83 -1.00 26.16
C GLU A 568 3.35 -2.41 26.44
N GLN A 569 2.43 -3.40 26.52
CA GLN A 569 2.81 -4.81 26.67
C GLN A 569 3.54 -5.35 25.44
N PHE A 570 3.05 -5.01 24.26
CA PHE A 570 3.70 -5.36 22.99
C PHE A 570 5.13 -4.80 22.90
N LYS A 571 5.33 -3.51 23.20
CA LYS A 571 6.65 -2.87 23.20
C LYS A 571 7.63 -3.51 24.16
N LYS A 572 7.18 -4.03 25.31
CA LYS A 572 8.05 -4.76 26.24
C LYS A 572 8.66 -6.02 25.60
N LEU A 573 7.92 -6.72 24.73
CA LEU A 573 8.42 -7.87 23.99
C LEU A 573 9.29 -7.47 22.78
N GLU A 574 8.91 -6.41 22.05
CA GLU A 574 9.69 -5.87 20.95
C GLU A 574 11.05 -5.32 21.39
N ASN A 575 11.13 -4.72 22.55
CA ASN A 575 12.37 -4.21 23.11
C ASN A 575 13.33 -5.30 23.59
N LYS A 576 12.85 -6.54 23.78
CA LYS A 576 13.72 -7.69 24.09
C LYS A 576 14.37 -8.19 22.82
N LYS A 577 15.57 -7.69 22.56
CA LYS A 577 16.35 -8.08 21.39
C LYS A 577 16.85 -9.52 21.50
N ILE A 578 16.98 -10.15 20.34
CA ILE A 578 17.62 -11.46 20.19
C ILE A 578 18.99 -11.18 19.53
N PRO A 579 20.09 -11.67 20.10
CA PRO A 579 21.43 -11.54 19.49
C PRO A 579 21.46 -12.13 18.08
N GLU A 580 22.14 -11.48 17.15
CA GLU A 580 22.23 -11.94 15.75
C GLU A 580 22.98 -13.28 15.65
N ASP A 581 23.92 -13.55 16.56
CA ASP A 581 24.77 -14.73 16.64
C ASP A 581 24.17 -15.88 17.47
N ILE A 582 22.93 -15.75 17.96
CA ILE A 582 22.29 -16.79 18.77
C ILE A 582 22.26 -18.13 18.05
N ASN A 583 22.67 -19.19 18.75
CA ASN A 583 22.57 -20.57 18.26
C ASN A 583 21.33 -21.26 18.81
N TYR A 584 20.29 -21.37 18.01
CA TYR A 584 19.01 -21.99 18.42
C TYR A 584 19.13 -23.49 18.68
N ASP A 585 20.12 -24.17 18.09
CA ASP A 585 20.32 -25.61 18.29
C ASP A 585 20.80 -25.93 19.71
N GLU A 586 21.52 -25.05 20.36
CA GLU A 586 21.99 -25.19 21.73
C GLU A 586 20.86 -25.04 22.78
N ILE A 587 19.72 -24.48 22.41
CA ILE A 587 18.59 -24.29 23.32
C ILE A 587 17.78 -25.60 23.42
N GLN A 588 18.11 -26.43 24.41
CA GLN A 588 17.58 -27.79 24.54
C GLN A 588 16.05 -27.91 24.62
N SER A 589 15.39 -26.94 25.24
CA SER A 589 13.93 -26.96 25.47
C SER A 589 13.11 -26.38 24.34
N LEU A 590 13.71 -25.91 23.25
CA LEU A 590 12.98 -25.50 22.05
C LEU A 590 12.57 -26.70 21.21
N ARG A 591 11.36 -26.68 20.68
CA ARG A 591 10.88 -27.68 19.71
C ARG A 591 11.68 -27.57 18.42
N ILE A 592 11.87 -28.71 17.74
CA ILE A 592 12.63 -28.80 16.47
C ILE A 592 12.07 -27.83 15.42
N GLU A 593 10.74 -27.80 15.24
CA GLU A 593 10.08 -26.86 14.32
C GLU A 593 10.39 -25.40 14.67
N ALA A 594 10.32 -25.04 15.96
CA ALA A 594 10.62 -23.68 16.41
C ALA A 594 12.08 -23.31 16.14
N LYS A 595 13.04 -24.21 16.42
CA LYS A 595 14.47 -24.01 16.09
C LYS A 595 14.68 -23.71 14.62
N GLN A 596 14.12 -24.56 13.74
CA GLN A 596 14.23 -24.40 12.29
C GLN A 596 13.66 -23.07 11.80
N LYS A 597 12.45 -22.69 12.29
CA LYS A 597 11.80 -21.45 11.90
C LYS A 597 12.55 -20.21 12.42
N LEU A 598 13.01 -20.23 13.65
CA LEU A 598 13.80 -19.16 14.26
C LEU A 598 15.14 -18.97 13.55
N ASP A 599 15.83 -20.06 13.22
CA ASP A 599 17.10 -20.03 12.49
C ASP A 599 16.91 -19.52 11.06
N GLN A 600 15.87 -19.94 10.38
CA GLN A 600 15.52 -19.47 9.02
C GLN A 600 15.19 -17.98 8.98
N ILE A 601 14.42 -17.47 9.95
CA ILE A 601 13.87 -16.11 9.93
C ILE A 601 14.81 -15.13 10.63
N ARG A 602 15.56 -15.58 11.66
CA ARG A 602 16.46 -14.73 12.45
C ARG A 602 15.75 -13.49 12.98
N PRO A 603 14.71 -13.64 13.81
CA PRO A 603 13.95 -12.50 14.34
C PRO A 603 14.84 -11.62 15.21
N ALA A 604 14.64 -10.29 15.07
CA ALA A 604 15.43 -9.31 15.82
C ALA A 604 14.95 -9.12 17.27
N SER A 605 13.74 -9.60 17.60
CA SER A 605 13.15 -9.44 18.94
C SER A 605 12.29 -10.65 19.34
N ILE A 606 12.03 -10.76 20.63
CA ILE A 606 11.07 -11.74 21.18
C ILE A 606 9.66 -11.48 20.64
N GLY A 607 9.27 -10.21 20.48
CA GLY A 607 7.99 -9.86 19.88
C GLY A 607 7.89 -10.37 18.45
N GLN A 608 8.90 -10.18 17.63
CA GLN A 608 8.95 -10.69 16.27
C GLN A 608 8.93 -12.23 16.24
N ALA A 609 9.73 -12.89 17.10
CA ALA A 609 9.75 -14.35 17.24
C ALA A 609 8.36 -14.93 17.58
N SER A 610 7.58 -14.25 18.40
CA SER A 610 6.24 -14.70 18.81
C SER A 610 5.20 -14.69 17.67
N ARG A 611 5.46 -13.99 16.56
CA ARG A 611 4.57 -13.90 15.40
C ARG A 611 4.93 -14.89 14.28
N ILE A 612 6.03 -15.62 14.44
CA ILE A 612 6.46 -16.63 13.46
C ILE A 612 5.54 -17.85 13.55
N SER A 613 4.98 -18.25 12.42
CA SER A 613 4.19 -19.48 12.34
C SER A 613 5.04 -20.70 12.69
N GLY A 614 4.58 -21.54 13.62
CA GLY A 614 5.32 -22.68 14.15
C GLY A 614 6.06 -22.41 15.46
N VAL A 615 6.15 -21.17 15.90
CA VAL A 615 6.69 -20.78 17.23
C VAL A 615 5.52 -20.59 18.20
N SER A 616 5.48 -21.39 19.26
CA SER A 616 4.41 -21.35 20.25
C SER A 616 4.73 -20.43 21.43
N PRO A 617 3.73 -20.05 22.26
CA PRO A 617 3.97 -19.32 23.51
C PRO A 617 4.95 -20.03 24.46
N ALA A 618 4.97 -21.38 24.44
CA ALA A 618 5.92 -22.15 25.24
C ALA A 618 7.35 -21.95 24.75
N ASP A 619 7.58 -21.95 23.43
CA ASP A 619 8.90 -21.70 22.85
C ASP A 619 9.38 -20.26 23.18
N ILE A 620 8.48 -19.29 23.16
CA ILE A 620 8.78 -17.90 23.58
C ILE A 620 9.19 -17.84 25.05
N SER A 621 8.52 -18.61 25.92
CA SER A 621 8.88 -18.67 27.32
C SER A 621 10.30 -19.26 27.51
N VAL A 622 10.64 -20.29 26.77
CA VAL A 622 11.99 -20.88 26.76
C VAL A 622 13.04 -19.87 26.31
N LEU A 623 12.79 -19.15 25.20
CA LEU A 623 13.69 -18.08 24.72
C LEU A 623 13.89 -16.97 25.76
N LEU A 624 12.81 -16.56 26.43
CA LEU A 624 12.86 -15.53 27.47
C LEU A 624 13.72 -15.96 28.67
N VAL A 625 13.68 -17.25 29.03
CA VAL A 625 14.51 -17.80 30.11
C VAL A 625 15.97 -17.85 29.65
N TYR A 626 16.22 -18.39 28.45
CA TYR A 626 17.58 -18.47 27.89
C TYR A 626 18.27 -17.11 27.82
N LEU A 627 17.59 -16.09 27.27
CA LEU A 627 18.12 -14.73 27.16
C LEU A 627 18.26 -13.98 28.49
N LYS A 628 17.76 -14.52 29.59
CA LYS A 628 18.01 -13.97 30.94
C LYS A 628 19.21 -14.63 31.62
N MET A 629 19.58 -15.81 31.17
CA MET A 629 20.70 -16.60 31.72
C MET A 629 22.02 -16.37 30.97
N SER A 630 21.94 -15.90 29.73
CA SER A 630 23.05 -15.44 28.89
C SER A 630 23.27 -13.93 29.07
#